data_8e9201debc460100de0cf27fe6a475e9
#
_entry.id   8e9201debc460100de0cf27fe6a475e9
#
_cell.length_a   1.000
_cell.length_b   1.000
_cell.length_c   1.000
_cell.angle_alpha   90.00
_cell.angle_beta   90.00
_cell.angle_gamma   90.00
#
_symmetry.space_group_name_H-M   'P 1'
#
loop_
_entity.id
_entity.type
_entity.pdbx_description
1 polymer ?
#
loop_
_entity_poly.entity_id
_entity_poly.type
_entity_poly.pdbx_seq_one_letter_code
_entity_poly.pdbx_strand_id
1 'polypeptide(L)'
;MKILILIALLAVTVNAQKVKVSSDPACDFSRYKTYAWDEGTLANPLIKQFIVSAVDKELAARGFQKVQTDPDILLTTLTATMSDLTMTNPSWAPQLNSIQTGVPSSSAAWPVTKGTLVIDMTDARTKNGIWRGVASHTLENGPSGDRVRDAKQVEKPISKAVQKMFKQFPPAKQR
;
A
#
# COMPACT_ATOMS: atom_id res chain seq x y z
N MET A 1 -31.26 4.22 41.77
CA MET A 1 -31.34 3.96 40.31
C MET A 1 -29.93 4.04 39.76
N LYS A 2 -29.29 2.89 39.53
CA LYS A 2 -27.93 2.83 39.00
C LYS A 2 -28.04 2.61 37.49
N ILE A 3 -27.64 3.60 36.69
CA ILE A 3 -27.62 3.54 35.23
C ILE A 3 -26.34 2.82 34.84
N LEU A 4 -26.47 1.57 34.39
CA LEU A 4 -25.39 0.79 33.76
C LEU A 4 -25.25 1.27 32.31
N ILE A 5 -24.21 2.07 32.03
CA ILE A 5 -23.83 2.44 30.68
C ILE A 5 -23.04 1.27 30.07
N LEU A 6 -23.69 0.51 29.21
CA LEU A 6 -23.12 -0.58 28.44
C LEU A 6 -22.37 0.04 27.23
N ILE A 7 -21.06 0.23 27.36
CA ILE A 7 -20.20 0.66 26.23
C ILE A 7 -20.00 -0.57 25.35
N ALA A 8 -20.73 -0.63 24.23
CA ALA A 8 -20.52 -1.60 23.18
C ALA A 8 -19.20 -1.22 22.44
N LEU A 9 -18.13 -1.96 22.73
CA LEU A 9 -16.85 -1.85 22.02
C LEU A 9 -17.02 -2.46 20.62
N LEU A 10 -17.29 -1.62 19.61
CA LEU A 10 -17.31 -2.04 18.22
C LEU A 10 -15.86 -2.39 17.82
N ALA A 11 -15.53 -3.67 17.83
CA ALA A 11 -14.28 -4.17 17.25
C ALA A 11 -14.35 -4.03 15.72
N VAL A 12 -13.86 -2.89 15.20
CA VAL A 12 -13.65 -2.72 13.76
C VAL A 12 -12.45 -3.57 13.39
N THR A 13 -12.68 -4.68 12.70
CA THR A 13 -11.61 -5.47 12.09
C THR A 13 -10.97 -4.66 10.98
N VAL A 14 -9.91 -3.93 11.31
CA VAL A 14 -9.11 -3.21 10.34
C VAL A 14 -8.27 -4.25 9.61
N ASN A 15 -8.61 -4.54 8.36
CA ASN A 15 -7.70 -5.22 7.44
C ASN A 15 -6.39 -4.44 7.41
N ALA A 16 -5.39 -4.96 8.12
CA ALA A 16 -4.17 -4.22 8.41
C ALA A 16 -3.29 -4.18 7.16
N GLN A 17 -3.38 -3.10 6.41
CA GLN A 17 -2.45 -2.77 5.35
C GLN A 17 -1.04 -2.72 5.93
N LYS A 18 -0.16 -3.60 5.45
CA LYS A 18 1.25 -3.63 5.85
C LYS A 18 2.01 -2.53 5.13
N VAL A 19 2.66 -1.65 5.89
CA VAL A 19 3.50 -0.57 5.35
C VAL A 19 4.88 -0.70 5.96
N LYS A 20 5.92 -0.62 5.11
CA LYS A 20 7.32 -0.52 5.51
C LYS A 20 7.91 0.71 4.86
N VAL A 21 8.73 1.43 5.62
CA VAL A 21 9.47 2.60 5.14
C VAL A 21 10.93 2.42 5.50
N SER A 22 11.82 2.75 4.58
CA SER A 22 13.26 2.80 4.79
C SER A 22 13.81 4.10 4.21
N SER A 23 14.85 4.62 4.83
CA SER A 23 15.55 5.83 4.37
C SER A 23 17.03 5.69 4.60
N ASP A 24 17.82 6.40 3.81
CA ASP A 24 19.26 6.53 4.03
C ASP A 24 19.48 7.34 5.32
N PRO A 25 20.11 6.79 6.36
CA PRO A 25 20.36 7.48 7.61
C PRO A 25 21.33 8.65 7.46
N ALA A 26 22.19 8.66 6.44
CA ALA A 26 23.11 9.74 6.15
C ALA A 26 22.45 10.90 5.37
N CYS A 27 21.23 10.71 4.88
CA CYS A 27 20.53 11.69 4.07
C CYS A 27 19.97 12.82 4.93
N ASP A 28 20.31 14.07 4.57
CA ASP A 28 19.72 15.28 5.16
C ASP A 28 18.55 15.75 4.31
N PHE A 29 17.33 15.37 4.71
CA PHE A 29 16.12 15.73 4.00
C PHE A 29 15.78 17.22 4.03
N SER A 30 16.36 18.02 4.93
CA SER A 30 16.09 19.46 5.03
C SER A 30 16.57 20.26 3.81
N ARG A 31 17.51 19.71 3.06
CA ARG A 31 18.09 20.31 1.86
C ARG A 31 17.21 20.20 0.61
N TYR A 32 16.24 19.28 0.61
CA TYR A 32 15.35 19.06 -0.52
C TYR A 32 14.08 19.91 -0.39
N LYS A 33 13.69 20.54 -1.49
CA LYS A 33 12.50 21.40 -1.56
C LYS A 33 11.62 21.10 -2.75
N THR A 34 12.22 20.56 -3.80
CA THR A 34 11.54 20.31 -5.07
C THR A 34 11.57 18.84 -5.45
N TYR A 35 10.57 18.41 -6.21
CA TYR A 35 10.53 17.06 -6.74
C TYR A 35 9.90 17.02 -8.14
N ALA A 36 10.24 15.99 -8.89
CA ALA A 36 9.58 15.62 -10.13
C ALA A 36 9.29 14.12 -10.14
N TRP A 37 8.31 13.74 -10.94
CA TRP A 37 8.04 12.34 -11.24
C TRP A 37 8.94 11.89 -12.39
N ASP A 38 9.63 10.77 -12.18
CA ASP A 38 10.25 10.06 -13.28
C ASP A 38 9.18 9.27 -14.05
N GLU A 39 9.32 9.17 -15.36
CA GLU A 39 8.36 8.48 -16.22
C GLU A 39 8.44 6.96 -16.04
N GLY A 40 7.99 6.50 -14.86
CA GLY A 40 7.81 5.08 -14.57
C GLY A 40 6.63 4.51 -15.34
N THR A 41 6.79 3.33 -15.90
CA THR A 41 5.75 2.62 -16.66
C THR A 41 4.80 1.90 -15.72
N LEU A 42 3.68 2.52 -15.37
CA LEU A 42 2.57 1.81 -14.71
C LEU A 42 1.59 1.32 -15.78
N ALA A 43 1.22 0.05 -15.67
CA ALA A 43 0.35 -0.61 -16.63
C ALA A 43 -1.08 -0.01 -16.68
N ASN A 44 -1.55 0.61 -15.59
CA ASN A 44 -2.88 1.22 -15.52
C ASN A 44 -2.77 2.73 -15.25
N PRO A 45 -3.13 3.60 -16.22
CA PRO A 45 -3.04 5.06 -16.08
C PRO A 45 -3.89 5.63 -14.94
N LEU A 46 -5.05 5.03 -14.64
CA LEU A 46 -5.92 5.47 -13.54
C LEU A 46 -5.28 5.20 -12.18
N ILE A 47 -4.64 4.05 -12.02
CA ILE A 47 -3.89 3.74 -10.80
C ILE A 47 -2.71 4.72 -10.64
N LYS A 48 -1.99 5.03 -11.73
CA LYS A 48 -0.93 6.04 -11.74
C LYS A 48 -1.47 7.39 -11.22
N GLN A 49 -2.60 7.83 -11.74
CA GLN A 49 -3.22 9.10 -11.32
C GLN A 49 -3.56 9.13 -9.83
N PHE A 50 -4.10 8.05 -9.27
CA PHE A 50 -4.40 7.97 -7.83
C PHE A 50 -3.14 8.02 -6.97
N ILE A 51 -2.08 7.32 -7.37
CA ILE A 51 -0.80 7.34 -6.67
C ILE A 51 -0.19 8.73 -6.71
N VAL A 52 -0.08 9.31 -7.90
CA VAL A 52 0.49 10.66 -8.11
C VAL A 52 -0.28 11.69 -7.28
N SER A 53 -1.61 11.70 -7.37
CA SER A 53 -2.44 12.65 -6.60
C SER A 53 -2.27 12.49 -5.09
N ALA A 54 -2.21 11.26 -4.58
CA ALA A 54 -2.04 11.01 -3.16
C ALA A 54 -0.65 11.45 -2.66
N VAL A 55 0.41 11.16 -3.41
CA VAL A 55 1.80 11.53 -3.06
C VAL A 55 2.00 13.03 -3.17
N ASP A 56 1.53 13.66 -4.25
CA ASP A 56 1.62 15.11 -4.44
C ASP A 56 0.96 15.86 -3.28
N LYS A 57 -0.21 15.38 -2.82
CA LYS A 57 -0.90 15.94 -1.65
C LYS A 57 -0.06 15.85 -0.38
N GLU A 58 0.56 14.70 -0.12
CA GLU A 58 1.38 14.48 1.08
C GLU A 58 2.67 15.31 1.06
N LEU A 59 3.31 15.45 -0.09
CA LEU A 59 4.51 16.26 -0.27
C LEU A 59 4.20 17.76 -0.17
N ALA A 60 3.12 18.23 -0.80
CA ALA A 60 2.67 19.62 -0.70
C ALA A 60 2.36 20.02 0.75
N ALA A 61 1.72 19.14 1.52
CA ALA A 61 1.45 19.36 2.95
C ALA A 61 2.73 19.52 3.80
N ARG A 62 3.89 19.08 3.29
CA ARG A 62 5.21 19.17 3.92
C ARG A 62 6.10 20.26 3.32
N GLY A 63 5.52 21.08 2.44
CA GLY A 63 6.20 22.21 1.82
C GLY A 63 7.09 21.88 0.62
N PHE A 64 6.99 20.66 0.07
CA PHE A 64 7.67 20.32 -1.17
C PHE A 64 6.91 20.87 -2.37
N GLN A 65 7.64 21.33 -3.38
CA GLN A 65 7.09 21.87 -4.61
C GLN A 65 7.36 20.92 -5.79
N LYS A 66 6.33 20.66 -6.58
CA LYS A 66 6.46 19.91 -7.83
C LYS A 66 7.01 20.80 -8.91
N VAL A 67 8.06 20.34 -9.59
CA VAL A 67 8.70 21.04 -10.71
C VAL A 67 8.80 20.13 -11.93
N GLN A 68 9.02 20.70 -13.11
CA GLN A 68 9.22 19.92 -14.34
C GLN A 68 10.70 19.74 -14.68
N THR A 69 11.52 20.69 -14.27
CA THR A 69 12.95 20.71 -14.57
C THR A 69 13.75 20.92 -13.31
N ASP A 70 14.91 20.34 -13.24
CA ASP A 70 15.90 20.51 -12.18
C ASP A 70 15.37 20.24 -10.76
N PRO A 71 14.71 19.08 -10.52
CA PRO A 71 14.22 18.73 -9.22
C PRO A 71 15.36 18.34 -8.26
N ASP A 72 15.13 18.50 -6.96
CA ASP A 72 16.02 17.94 -5.94
C ASP A 72 15.82 16.42 -5.80
N ILE A 73 14.57 15.97 -5.93
CA ILE A 73 14.16 14.56 -5.78
C ILE A 73 13.47 14.08 -7.05
N LEU A 74 13.82 12.87 -7.49
CA LEU A 74 13.07 12.10 -8.46
C LEU A 74 12.22 11.06 -7.76
N LEU A 75 10.93 11.03 -8.09
CA LEU A 75 9.97 10.04 -7.62
C LEU A 75 9.72 8.98 -8.67
N THR A 76 9.83 7.73 -8.28
CA THR A 76 9.40 6.58 -9.08
C THR A 76 8.38 5.76 -8.31
N THR A 77 7.52 5.06 -9.04
CA THR A 77 6.55 4.16 -8.44
C THR A 77 6.43 2.87 -9.24
N LEU A 78 6.25 1.78 -8.51
CA LEU A 78 6.01 0.45 -9.06
C LEU A 78 4.78 -0.16 -8.37
N THR A 79 3.92 -0.79 -9.15
CA THR A 79 2.84 -1.63 -8.62
C THR A 79 3.02 -3.06 -9.11
N ALA A 80 2.82 -4.01 -8.21
CA ALA A 80 2.80 -5.43 -8.53
C ALA A 80 1.54 -6.07 -7.95
N THR A 81 1.01 -7.05 -8.65
CA THR A 81 -0.11 -7.87 -8.19
C THR A 81 0.33 -9.32 -8.20
N MET A 82 0.15 -10.01 -7.08
CA MET A 82 0.46 -11.41 -6.93
C MET A 82 -0.77 -12.16 -6.46
N SER A 83 -1.12 -13.24 -7.14
CA SER A 83 -2.20 -14.14 -6.73
C SER A 83 -1.59 -15.36 -6.05
N ASP A 84 -1.86 -15.51 -4.76
CA ASP A 84 -1.49 -16.67 -3.97
C ASP A 84 -2.71 -17.56 -3.75
N LEU A 85 -2.56 -18.86 -3.89
CA LEU A 85 -3.55 -19.83 -3.43
C LEU A 85 -3.32 -20.08 -1.94
N THR A 86 -4.15 -19.48 -1.10
CA THR A 86 -4.10 -19.77 0.33
C THR A 86 -5.02 -20.93 0.64
N MET A 87 -4.45 -22.07 1.00
CA MET A 87 -5.17 -23.19 1.59
C MET A 87 -5.51 -22.81 3.04
N THR A 88 -6.70 -22.35 3.30
CA THR A 88 -7.18 -22.20 4.68
C THR A 88 -7.98 -23.45 5.05
N ASN A 89 -7.38 -24.31 5.85
CA ASN A 89 -8.15 -25.25 6.66
C ASN A 89 -8.62 -24.47 7.88
N PRO A 90 -9.89 -24.05 7.98
CA PRO A 90 -10.35 -23.44 9.20
C PRO A 90 -10.30 -24.51 10.31
N SER A 91 -9.54 -24.25 11.36
CA SER A 91 -9.34 -25.17 12.49
C SER A 91 -10.63 -25.55 13.26
N TRP A 92 -11.74 -24.88 12.93
CA TRP A 92 -13.08 -25.17 13.47
C TRP A 92 -13.92 -26.08 12.54
N ALA A 93 -13.47 -26.36 11.30
CA ALA A 93 -14.16 -27.29 10.43
C ALA A 93 -14.02 -28.70 11.06
N PRO A 94 -15.13 -29.34 11.47
CA PRO A 94 -15.05 -30.71 11.95
C PRO A 94 -14.40 -31.54 10.85
N GLN A 95 -13.36 -32.30 11.20
CA GLN A 95 -12.82 -33.33 10.32
C GLN A 95 -13.92 -34.37 10.12
N LEU A 96 -14.82 -34.09 9.18
CA LEU A 96 -15.74 -35.08 8.68
C LEU A 96 -14.86 -36.13 8.01
N ASN A 97 -14.69 -37.25 8.67
CA ASN A 97 -14.00 -38.41 8.13
C ASN A 97 -14.61 -38.70 6.76
N SER A 98 -13.86 -38.37 5.71
CA SER A 98 -14.23 -38.55 4.30
C SER A 98 -14.57 -40.01 3.97
N ILE A 99 -14.25 -40.92 4.88
CA ILE A 99 -14.50 -42.36 4.78
C ILE A 99 -15.99 -42.68 4.99
N GLN A 100 -16.76 -41.86 5.70
CA GLN A 100 -18.13 -42.18 6.08
C GLN A 100 -19.21 -41.54 5.23
N THR A 101 -18.89 -40.51 4.46
CA THR A 101 -19.90 -39.74 3.70
C THR A 101 -19.65 -39.74 2.19
N GLY A 102 -18.51 -40.25 1.69
CA GLY A 102 -18.19 -40.24 0.25
C GLY A 102 -18.06 -38.86 -0.37
N VAL A 103 -18.08 -37.80 0.46
CA VAL A 103 -17.91 -36.41 0.01
C VAL A 103 -16.43 -36.10 0.09
N PRO A 104 -15.75 -35.73 -1.03
CA PRO A 104 -14.36 -35.30 -0.95
C PRO A 104 -14.30 -34.10 -0.03
N SER A 105 -13.37 -34.12 0.94
CA SER A 105 -13.04 -32.95 1.74
C SER A 105 -12.43 -31.91 0.78
N SER A 106 -13.28 -31.10 0.14
CA SER A 106 -12.83 -29.99 -0.65
C SER A 106 -12.26 -28.93 0.29
N SER A 107 -10.94 -28.95 0.51
CA SER A 107 -10.24 -27.77 0.97
C SER A 107 -10.47 -26.70 -0.10
N ALA A 108 -11.42 -25.80 0.15
CA ALA A 108 -11.68 -24.69 -0.74
C ALA A 108 -10.45 -23.76 -0.70
N ALA A 109 -9.62 -23.85 -1.73
CA ALA A 109 -8.54 -22.89 -1.93
C ALA A 109 -9.18 -21.63 -2.53
N TRP A 110 -9.17 -20.55 -1.76
CA TRP A 110 -9.62 -19.24 -2.25
C TRP A 110 -8.41 -18.47 -2.78
N PRO A 111 -8.45 -18.01 -4.03
CA PRO A 111 -7.38 -17.18 -4.55
C PRO A 111 -7.35 -15.84 -3.80
N VAL A 112 -6.25 -15.57 -3.13
CA VAL A 112 -6.00 -14.29 -2.47
C VAL A 112 -5.09 -13.45 -3.37
N THR A 113 -5.58 -12.33 -3.82
CA THR A 113 -4.79 -11.39 -4.62
C THR A 113 -4.18 -10.32 -3.72
N LYS A 114 -2.87 -10.18 -3.74
CA LYS A 114 -2.13 -9.14 -3.04
C LYS A 114 -1.66 -8.08 -4.01
N GLY A 115 -2.01 -6.83 -3.74
CA GLY A 115 -1.44 -5.66 -4.41
C GLY A 115 -0.27 -5.10 -3.60
N THR A 116 0.81 -4.75 -4.26
CA THR A 116 1.97 -4.08 -3.67
C THR A 116 2.22 -2.77 -4.39
N LEU A 117 2.39 -1.71 -3.61
CA LEU A 117 2.78 -0.38 -4.07
C LEU A 117 4.17 -0.08 -3.50
N VAL A 118 5.08 0.32 -4.36
CA VAL A 118 6.41 0.84 -4.00
C VAL A 118 6.50 2.29 -4.47
N ILE A 119 7.00 3.16 -3.63
CA ILE A 119 7.33 4.55 -3.94
C ILE A 119 8.79 4.76 -3.56
N ASP A 120 9.60 5.18 -4.51
CA ASP A 120 11.01 5.47 -4.32
C ASP A 120 11.28 6.95 -4.50
N MET A 121 12.16 7.49 -3.67
CA MET A 121 12.77 8.81 -3.80
C MET A 121 14.26 8.66 -4.03
N THR A 122 14.74 9.32 -5.07
CA THR A 122 16.15 9.33 -5.48
C THR A 122 16.63 10.77 -5.50
N ASP A 123 17.80 11.04 -4.94
CA ASP A 123 18.47 12.33 -5.10
C ASP A 123 18.74 12.55 -6.59
N ALA A 124 18.20 13.62 -7.16
CA ALA A 124 18.23 13.85 -8.60
C ALA A 124 19.66 14.05 -9.14
N ARG A 125 20.55 14.60 -8.32
CA ARG A 125 21.94 14.89 -8.66
C ARG A 125 22.85 13.67 -8.55
N THR A 126 22.77 12.94 -7.42
CA THR A 126 23.66 11.80 -7.15
C THR A 126 23.12 10.47 -7.65
N LYS A 127 21.82 10.41 -7.98
CA LYS A 127 21.09 9.20 -8.37
C LYS A 127 21.03 8.13 -7.28
N ASN A 128 21.33 8.48 -6.05
CA ASN A 128 21.23 7.57 -4.91
C ASN A 128 19.79 7.51 -4.40
N GLY A 129 19.32 6.31 -4.08
CA GLY A 129 18.04 6.13 -3.40
C GLY A 129 18.12 6.68 -1.97
N ILE A 130 17.23 7.61 -1.62
CA ILE A 130 17.25 8.27 -0.32
C ILE A 130 16.09 7.83 0.58
N TRP A 131 15.00 7.35 -0.02
CA TRP A 131 13.82 6.89 0.72
C TRP A 131 13.01 5.91 -0.12
N ARG A 132 12.42 4.91 0.54
CA ARG A 132 11.53 3.92 -0.06
C ARG A 132 10.37 3.61 0.86
N GLY A 133 9.15 3.72 0.33
CA GLY A 133 7.94 3.24 0.96
C GLY A 133 7.38 2.02 0.23
N VAL A 134 7.02 0.99 0.97
CA VAL A 134 6.37 -0.23 0.45
C VAL A 134 5.08 -0.47 1.20
N ALA A 135 3.98 -0.62 0.49
CA ALA A 135 2.72 -1.06 1.06
C ALA A 135 2.20 -2.30 0.36
N SER A 136 1.64 -3.21 1.13
CA SER A 136 0.94 -4.38 0.61
C SER A 136 -0.48 -4.42 1.16
N HIS A 137 -1.43 -4.77 0.30
CA HIS A 137 -2.83 -4.89 0.65
C HIS A 137 -3.43 -6.12 -0.02
N THR A 138 -4.26 -6.85 0.71
CA THR A 138 -5.05 -7.95 0.15
C THR A 138 -6.26 -7.35 -0.56
N LEU A 139 -6.44 -7.69 -1.81
CA LEU A 139 -7.60 -7.31 -2.60
C LEU A 139 -8.71 -8.32 -2.34
N GLU A 140 -9.87 -7.85 -1.91
CA GLU A 140 -11.03 -8.71 -1.60
C GLU A 140 -11.56 -9.42 -2.86
N ASN A 141 -11.47 -8.72 -4.00
CA ASN A 141 -11.80 -9.28 -5.30
C ASN A 141 -10.55 -9.21 -6.18
N GLY A 142 -10.25 -10.29 -6.86
CA GLY A 142 -9.18 -10.30 -7.87
C GLY A 142 -9.46 -9.34 -9.02
N PRO A 143 -8.48 -9.15 -9.93
CA PRO A 143 -8.68 -8.33 -11.12
C PRO A 143 -9.90 -8.81 -11.92
N SER A 144 -10.81 -7.89 -12.22
CA SER A 144 -12.04 -8.22 -12.96
C SER A 144 -11.85 -8.19 -14.48
N GLY A 145 -10.72 -7.64 -14.95
CA GLY A 145 -10.46 -7.31 -16.34
C GLY A 145 -11.03 -5.96 -16.78
N ASP A 146 -11.91 -5.35 -15.99
CA ASP A 146 -12.37 -3.98 -16.19
C ASP A 146 -11.44 -2.99 -15.49
N ARG A 147 -10.64 -2.25 -16.27
CA ARG A 147 -9.64 -1.33 -15.77
C ARG A 147 -10.21 -0.23 -14.86
N VAL A 148 -11.42 0.24 -15.14
CA VAL A 148 -12.06 1.31 -14.35
C VAL A 148 -12.52 0.77 -13.00
N ARG A 149 -13.17 -0.40 -13.01
CA ARG A 149 -13.62 -1.07 -11.81
C ARG A 149 -12.44 -1.45 -10.91
N ASP A 150 -11.41 -2.04 -11.49
CA ASP A 150 -10.22 -2.47 -10.77
C ASP A 150 -9.47 -1.27 -10.16
N ALA A 151 -9.38 -0.14 -10.89
CA ALA A 151 -8.79 1.08 -10.37
C ALA A 151 -9.59 1.67 -9.19
N LYS A 152 -10.92 1.71 -9.28
CA LYS A 152 -11.78 2.21 -8.19
C LYS A 152 -11.66 1.39 -6.90
N GLN A 153 -11.46 0.07 -7.01
CA GLN A 153 -11.26 -0.79 -5.84
C GLN A 153 -9.98 -0.43 -5.06
N VAL A 154 -8.94 0.04 -5.74
CA VAL A 154 -7.64 0.33 -5.12
C VAL A 154 -7.42 1.81 -4.75
N GLU A 155 -8.30 2.72 -5.15
CA GLU A 155 -8.18 4.15 -4.89
C GLU A 155 -8.04 4.46 -3.39
N LYS A 156 -9.00 4.02 -2.57
CA LYS A 156 -8.96 4.21 -1.10
C LYS A 156 -7.79 3.49 -0.43
N PRO A 157 -7.51 2.22 -0.74
CA PRO A 157 -6.29 1.54 -0.27
C PRO A 157 -5.01 2.28 -0.62
N ILE A 158 -4.85 2.79 -1.85
CA ILE A 158 -3.67 3.57 -2.26
C ILE A 158 -3.53 4.83 -1.41
N SER A 159 -4.59 5.63 -1.29
CA SER A 159 -4.56 6.85 -0.49
C SER A 159 -4.17 6.57 0.96
N LYS A 160 -4.75 5.55 1.60
CA LYS A 160 -4.38 5.14 2.96
C LYS A 160 -2.93 4.64 3.06
N ALA A 161 -2.45 3.92 2.05
CA ALA A 161 -1.07 3.44 1.99
C ALA A 161 -0.08 4.60 1.97
N VAL A 162 -0.29 5.54 1.05
CA VAL A 162 0.53 6.74 0.90
C VAL A 162 0.54 7.54 2.19
N GLN A 163 -0.62 7.83 2.79
CA GLN A 163 -0.69 8.53 4.07
C GLN A 163 0.13 7.83 5.17
N LYS A 164 0.04 6.50 5.27
CA LYS A 164 0.82 5.73 6.25
C LYS A 164 2.32 5.77 5.96
N MET A 165 2.74 5.67 4.70
CA MET A 165 4.15 5.78 4.29
C MET A 165 4.73 7.14 4.68
N PHE A 166 3.97 8.21 4.43
CA PHE A 166 4.41 9.59 4.67
C PHE A 166 4.23 10.05 6.13
N LYS A 167 3.63 9.25 7.00
CA LYS A 167 3.39 9.64 8.41
C LYS A 167 4.67 9.98 9.16
N GLN A 168 5.80 9.36 8.78
CA GLN A 168 7.13 9.59 9.38
C GLN A 168 8.10 10.26 8.38
N PHE A 169 7.60 10.92 7.35
CA PHE A 169 8.42 11.63 6.37
C PHE A 169 8.34 13.15 6.58
N PRO A 170 9.44 13.91 6.48
CA PRO A 170 10.81 13.39 6.36
C PRO A 170 11.23 12.64 7.63
N PRO A 171 12.06 11.58 7.51
CA PRO A 171 12.55 10.87 8.69
C PRO A 171 13.40 11.80 9.56
N ALA A 172 13.30 11.62 10.88
CA ALA A 172 14.13 12.36 11.81
C ALA A 172 15.62 12.04 11.53
N LYS A 173 16.47 13.07 11.58
CA LYS A 173 17.92 12.90 11.42
C LYS A 173 18.40 11.95 12.54
N GLN A 174 18.94 10.82 12.18
CA GLN A 174 19.59 9.92 13.14
C GLN A 174 20.91 10.59 13.58
N ARG A 175 21.05 10.83 14.88
CA ARG A 175 22.25 11.40 15.48
C ARG A 175 23.30 10.31 15.68
#